data_b3b0e79f90e753d73583589834aa9c25
#
_entry.id   b3b0e79f90e753d73583589834aa9c25
#
_cell.length_a   1.000
_cell.length_b   1.000
_cell.length_c   1.000
_cell.angle_alpha   90.00
_cell.angle_beta   90.00
_cell.angle_gamma   90.00
#
_symmetry.space_group_name_H-M   'P 1'
#
loop_
_entity.id
_entity.type
_entity.pdbx_description
1 polymer ?
#
loop_
_entity_poly.entity_id
_entity_poly.type
_entity_poly.pdbx_seq_one_letter_code
_entity_poly.pdbx_strand_id
1 'polypeptide(L)'
;MILERLDVPPAGLEQRTGWTIKPEGACREEVCVPLPEPFDVRQLAGRLGMELVHDERHGLWALGPASGGRALSSARLPDIVLPDHRGRDFALRSLRGTKVFMIAWASW
;
A
#
# COMPACT_ATOMS: atom_id res chain seq x y z
N MET A 1 11.17 -7.48 -3.80
CA MET A 1 12.60 -7.15 -3.56
C MET A 1 12.97 -7.59 -2.16
N ILE A 2 14.10 -8.30 -1.98
CA ILE A 2 14.61 -8.69 -0.64
C ILE A 2 15.72 -7.71 -0.25
N LEU A 3 15.70 -7.30 1.03
CA LEU A 3 16.60 -6.31 1.61
C LEU A 3 17.14 -6.82 2.96
N GLU A 4 18.40 -6.57 3.23
CA GLU A 4 19.02 -6.82 4.53
C GLU A 4 18.91 -5.59 5.45
N ARG A 5 18.67 -4.41 4.87
CA ARG A 5 18.60 -3.13 5.56
C ARG A 5 17.61 -2.19 4.87
N LEU A 6 17.11 -1.20 5.59
CA LEU A 6 16.09 -0.27 5.09
C LEU A 6 16.65 1.05 4.56
N ASP A 7 17.90 1.35 4.85
CA ASP A 7 18.61 2.53 4.34
C ASP A 7 19.25 2.24 2.97
N VAL A 8 18.42 1.97 1.98
CA VAL A 8 18.86 1.64 0.61
C VAL A 8 19.12 2.92 -0.18
N PRO A 9 20.26 3.03 -0.87
CA PRO A 9 20.53 4.19 -1.73
C PRO A 9 19.45 4.36 -2.81
N PRO A 10 19.10 5.61 -3.19
CA PRO A 10 18.08 5.91 -4.22
C PRO A 10 18.24 5.13 -5.52
N ALA A 11 19.46 5.02 -6.05
CA ALA A 11 19.74 4.27 -7.28
C ALA A 11 19.37 2.77 -7.17
N GLY A 12 19.55 2.16 -5.99
CA GLY A 12 19.18 0.77 -5.74
C GLY A 12 17.66 0.58 -5.67
N LEU A 13 16.94 1.58 -5.18
CA LEU A 13 15.47 1.58 -5.15
C LEU A 13 14.90 1.75 -6.56
N GLU A 14 15.41 2.70 -7.32
CA GLU A 14 14.98 2.96 -8.68
C GLU A 14 15.07 1.75 -9.59
N GLN A 15 16.23 1.10 -9.63
CA GLN A 15 16.44 -0.09 -10.46
C GLN A 15 15.47 -1.23 -10.15
N ARG A 16 15.05 -1.36 -8.88
CA ARG A 16 14.24 -2.49 -8.42
C ARG A 16 12.75 -2.21 -8.33
N THR A 17 12.35 -0.95 -8.19
CA THR A 17 10.95 -0.54 -8.03
C THR A 17 10.40 0.19 -9.26
N GLY A 18 11.27 0.71 -10.11
CA GLY A 18 10.89 1.58 -11.24
C GLY A 18 10.44 2.98 -10.80
N TRP A 19 10.70 3.37 -9.54
CA TRP A 19 10.43 4.71 -9.02
C TRP A 19 11.73 5.46 -8.86
N THR A 20 11.87 6.58 -9.57
CA THR A 20 13.03 7.49 -9.48
C THR A 20 12.85 8.40 -8.26
N ILE A 21 13.88 8.48 -7.42
CA ILE A 21 13.88 9.39 -6.27
C ILE A 21 14.40 10.76 -6.71
N LYS A 22 13.55 11.77 -6.59
CA LYS A 22 13.80 13.16 -6.94
C LYS A 22 13.55 14.07 -5.73
N PRO A 23 13.96 15.36 -5.78
CA PRO A 23 13.63 16.31 -4.71
C PRO A 23 12.14 16.42 -4.40
N GLU A 24 11.28 16.21 -5.42
CA GLU A 24 9.83 16.25 -5.27
C GLU A 24 9.25 14.97 -4.62
N GLY A 25 10.04 13.90 -4.53
CA GLY A 25 9.63 12.62 -3.99
C GLY A 25 9.94 11.42 -4.88
N ALA A 26 9.20 10.34 -4.75
CA ALA A 26 9.28 9.18 -5.65
C ALA A 26 8.43 9.41 -6.89
N CYS A 27 9.05 9.42 -8.06
CA CYS A 27 8.41 9.71 -9.34
C CYS A 27 8.45 8.52 -10.29
N ARG A 28 7.34 8.26 -10.98
CA ARG A 28 7.24 7.30 -12.08
C ARG A 28 6.32 7.86 -13.16
N GLU A 29 6.85 7.99 -14.38
CA GLU A 29 6.16 8.66 -15.49
C GLU A 29 5.79 10.10 -15.08
N GLU A 30 4.52 10.47 -15.13
CA GLU A 30 4.00 11.79 -14.75
C GLU A 30 3.56 11.89 -13.27
N VAL A 31 3.64 10.78 -12.52
CA VAL A 31 3.20 10.73 -11.13
C VAL A 31 4.39 10.87 -10.19
N CYS A 32 4.34 11.87 -9.30
CA CYS A 32 5.28 12.03 -8.19
C CYS A 32 4.55 11.95 -6.86
N VAL A 33 5.05 11.11 -5.96
CA VAL A 33 4.54 10.96 -4.60
C VAL A 33 5.54 11.56 -3.63
N PRO A 34 5.16 12.61 -2.87
CA PRO A 34 6.07 13.25 -1.93
C PRO A 34 6.58 12.28 -0.86
N LEU A 35 7.89 12.32 -0.61
CA LEU A 35 8.54 11.58 0.48
C LEU A 35 9.02 12.55 1.56
N PRO A 36 9.01 12.14 2.83
CA PRO A 36 9.67 12.91 3.88
C PRO A 36 11.19 12.89 3.71
N GLU A 37 11.88 13.86 4.27
CA GLU A 37 13.33 13.88 4.34
C GLU A 37 13.80 13.94 5.80
N PRO A 38 14.66 13.03 6.24
CA PRO A 38 15.14 11.83 5.54
C PRO A 38 14.05 10.76 5.41
N PHE A 39 14.14 9.88 4.40
CA PHE A 39 13.24 8.74 4.27
C PHE A 39 14.00 7.41 4.27
N ASP A 40 13.31 6.34 4.62
CA ASP A 40 13.75 4.96 4.48
C ASP A 40 12.74 4.16 3.62
N VAL A 41 13.01 2.87 3.44
CA VAL A 41 12.12 2.00 2.66
C VAL A 41 10.72 1.85 3.27
N ARG A 42 10.54 2.05 4.59
CA ARG A 42 9.21 1.99 5.23
C ARG A 42 8.33 3.15 4.76
N GLN A 43 8.89 4.37 4.77
CA GLN A 43 8.18 5.54 4.30
C GLN A 43 7.87 5.45 2.80
N LEU A 44 8.83 4.98 2.00
CA LEU A 44 8.62 4.72 0.58
C LEU A 44 7.47 3.72 0.39
N ALA A 45 7.52 2.58 1.06
CA ALA A 45 6.51 1.53 0.97
C ALA A 45 5.11 2.05 1.34
N GLY A 46 5.01 2.76 2.47
CA GLY A 46 3.74 3.34 2.92
C GLY A 46 3.16 4.37 1.95
N ARG A 47 4.00 5.22 1.36
CA ARG A 47 3.57 6.25 0.41
C ARG A 47 3.15 5.67 -0.95
N LEU A 48 3.79 4.60 -1.39
CA LEU A 48 3.54 3.97 -2.69
C LEU A 48 2.54 2.80 -2.61
N GLY A 49 1.99 2.50 -1.43
CA GLY A 49 1.09 1.35 -1.23
C GLY A 49 1.76 0.02 -1.55
N MET A 50 3.04 -0.11 -1.18
CA MET A 50 3.81 -1.35 -1.27
C MET A 50 3.78 -2.07 0.07
N GLU A 51 3.67 -3.39 0.06
CA GLU A 51 3.78 -4.18 1.27
C GLU A 51 5.25 -4.38 1.67
N LEU A 52 5.55 -4.19 2.95
CA LEU A 52 6.85 -4.43 3.53
C LEU A 52 6.73 -5.43 4.67
N VAL A 53 7.29 -6.62 4.47
CA VAL A 53 7.25 -7.73 5.43
C VAL A 53 8.65 -7.94 6.03
N HIS A 54 8.71 -8.10 7.34
CA HIS A 54 9.96 -8.40 8.08
C HIS A 54 10.00 -9.86 8.50
N ASP A 55 11.07 -10.55 8.13
CA ASP A 55 11.43 -11.85 8.70
C ASP A 55 12.47 -11.63 9.82
N GLU A 56 12.00 -11.59 11.06
CA GLU A 56 12.85 -11.35 12.23
C GLU A 56 13.88 -12.45 12.42
N ARG A 57 13.54 -13.70 12.06
CA ARG A 57 14.43 -14.85 12.24
C ARG A 57 15.69 -14.75 11.39
N HIS A 58 15.57 -14.23 10.19
CA HIS A 58 16.67 -14.11 9.24
C HIS A 58 17.16 -12.66 9.09
N GLY A 59 16.53 -11.70 9.73
CA GLY A 59 16.87 -10.27 9.63
C GLY A 59 16.66 -9.71 8.23
N LEU A 60 15.69 -10.24 7.49
CA LEU A 60 15.40 -9.87 6.10
C LEU A 60 14.09 -9.13 5.96
N TRP A 61 14.04 -8.23 4.99
CA TRP A 61 12.84 -7.51 4.61
C TRP A 61 12.44 -7.88 3.19
N ALA A 62 11.16 -8.07 2.95
CA ALA A 62 10.59 -8.26 1.62
C ALA A 62 9.72 -7.06 1.26
N LEU A 63 10.11 -6.30 0.24
CA LEU A 63 9.31 -5.23 -0.32
C LEU A 63 8.57 -5.74 -1.56
N GLY A 64 7.24 -5.71 -1.50
CA GLY A 64 6.35 -6.07 -2.60
C GLY A 64 6.27 -4.97 -3.68
N PRO A 65 5.63 -5.26 -4.81
CA PRO A 65 5.33 -4.24 -5.82
C PRO A 65 4.26 -3.27 -5.33
N ALA A 66 4.18 -2.08 -5.94
CA ALA A 66 3.06 -1.16 -5.71
C ALA A 66 1.75 -1.82 -6.17
N SER A 67 0.75 -1.82 -5.29
CA SER A 67 -0.55 -2.48 -5.57
C SER A 67 -1.35 -1.76 -6.66
N GLY A 68 -1.04 -0.48 -6.94
CA GLY A 68 -1.80 0.35 -7.86
C GLY A 68 -3.26 0.53 -7.44
N GLY A 69 -3.56 0.40 -6.14
CA GLY A 69 -4.91 0.45 -5.61
C GLY A 69 -5.73 -0.84 -5.81
N ARG A 70 -5.13 -1.91 -6.35
CA ARG A 70 -5.80 -3.19 -6.62
C ARG A 70 -5.79 -4.16 -5.45
N ALA A 71 -4.98 -3.90 -4.44
CA ALA A 71 -4.91 -4.70 -3.22
C ALA A 71 -4.93 -3.79 -1.99
N LEU A 72 -5.57 -4.26 -0.94
CA LEU A 72 -5.56 -3.58 0.35
C LEU A 72 -4.27 -3.94 1.09
N SER A 73 -3.66 -2.96 1.75
CA SER A 73 -2.50 -3.14 2.62
C SER A 73 -2.86 -3.78 3.98
N SER A 74 -4.14 -4.01 4.22
CA SER A 74 -4.66 -4.52 5.49
C SER A 74 -5.92 -5.33 5.24
N ALA A 75 -6.10 -6.42 5.98
CA ALA A 75 -7.34 -7.19 6.02
C ALA A 75 -8.43 -6.50 6.87
N ARG A 76 -8.19 -5.30 7.36
CA ARG A 76 -9.16 -4.55 8.16
C ARG A 76 -10.23 -3.93 7.27
N LEU A 77 -11.49 -4.21 7.58
CA LEU A 77 -12.62 -3.61 6.89
C LEU A 77 -12.60 -2.08 7.03
N PRO A 78 -12.61 -1.31 5.92
CA PRO A 78 -12.56 0.15 5.97
C PRO A 78 -13.82 0.76 6.61
N ASP A 79 -13.70 2.00 7.06
CA ASP A 79 -14.81 2.80 7.60
C ASP A 79 -15.56 3.49 6.45
N ILE A 80 -16.31 2.68 5.70
CA ILE A 80 -17.13 3.14 4.57
C ILE A 80 -18.59 3.00 4.93
N VAL A 81 -19.40 4.00 4.55
CA VAL A 81 -20.85 3.97 4.64
C VAL A 81 -21.41 3.89 3.22
N LEU A 82 -22.27 2.93 2.98
CA LEU A 82 -22.94 2.72 1.69
C LEU A 82 -24.45 2.68 1.91
N PRO A 83 -25.25 3.15 0.95
CA PRO A 83 -26.71 3.00 1.05
C PRO A 83 -27.11 1.53 0.86
N ASP A 84 -28.05 1.05 1.66
CA ASP A 84 -28.69 -0.25 1.45
C ASP A 84 -29.73 -0.17 0.30
N HIS A 85 -30.37 -1.30 -0.03
CA HIS A 85 -31.41 -1.37 -1.08
C HIS A 85 -32.65 -0.50 -0.82
N ARG A 86 -32.78 0.07 0.37
CA ARG A 86 -33.84 1.01 0.77
C ARG A 86 -33.33 2.44 0.87
N GLY A 87 -32.08 2.69 0.48
CA GLY A 87 -31.44 4.01 0.55
C GLY A 87 -31.03 4.44 1.97
N ARG A 88 -31.00 3.52 2.94
CA ARG A 88 -30.57 3.84 4.31
C ARG A 88 -29.07 3.59 4.44
N ASP A 89 -28.40 4.44 5.17
CA ASP A 89 -26.96 4.32 5.45
C ASP A 89 -26.62 3.03 6.18
N PHE A 90 -25.70 2.27 5.61
CA PHE A 90 -25.14 1.07 6.20
C PHE A 90 -23.62 1.21 6.36
N ALA A 91 -23.15 1.22 7.61
CA ALA A 91 -21.73 1.35 7.91
C ALA A 91 -21.06 -0.03 7.86
N LEU A 92 -20.11 -0.24 6.94
CA LEU A 92 -19.38 -1.51 6.80
C LEU A 92 -18.65 -1.92 8.09
N ARG A 93 -18.21 -0.96 8.91
CA ARG A 93 -17.58 -1.22 10.22
C ARG A 93 -18.46 -2.03 11.17
N SER A 94 -19.79 -2.02 11.00
CA SER A 94 -20.70 -2.82 11.84
C SER A 94 -20.52 -4.32 11.65
N LEU A 95 -19.85 -4.74 10.56
CA LEU A 95 -19.53 -6.13 10.27
C LEU A 95 -18.21 -6.61 10.88
N ARG A 96 -17.46 -5.73 11.55
CA ARG A 96 -16.20 -6.12 12.21
C ARG A 96 -16.44 -7.21 13.24
N GLY A 97 -15.54 -8.20 13.28
CA GLY A 97 -15.66 -9.38 14.14
C GLY A 97 -16.48 -10.53 13.54
N THR A 98 -17.07 -10.34 12.37
CA THR A 98 -17.77 -11.41 11.62
C THR A 98 -16.98 -11.80 10.37
N LYS A 99 -17.20 -13.02 9.87
CA LYS A 99 -16.65 -13.44 8.57
C LYS A 99 -17.54 -12.88 7.46
N VAL A 100 -16.98 -12.05 6.60
CA VAL A 100 -17.71 -11.38 5.52
C VAL A 100 -17.12 -11.82 4.18
N PHE A 101 -17.98 -12.27 3.28
CA PHE A 101 -17.65 -12.47 1.88
C PHE A 101 -18.35 -11.37 1.07
N MET A 102 -17.59 -10.55 0.35
CA MET A 102 -18.11 -9.42 -0.41
C MET A 102 -17.87 -9.62 -1.90
N ILE A 103 -18.91 -9.44 -2.69
CA ILE A 103 -18.83 -9.42 -4.15
C ILE A 103 -19.27 -8.05 -4.65
N ALA A 104 -18.44 -7.43 -5.50
CA ALA A 104 -18.80 -6.25 -6.25
C ALA A 104 -19.02 -6.65 -7.71
N TRP A 105 -20.17 -6.32 -8.26
CA TRP A 105 -20.52 -6.59 -9.65
C TRP A 105 -21.40 -5.48 -10.22
N ALA A 106 -21.46 -5.39 -11.54
CA ALA A 106 -22.37 -4.47 -12.21
C ALA A 106 -23.00 -5.20 -13.42
N SER A 107 -24.26 -4.88 -13.67
CA SER A 107 -24.97 -5.33 -14.88
C SER A 107 -24.89 -4.21 -15.92
N TRP A 108 -24.00 -4.32 -16.90
CA TRP A 108 -23.95 -3.45 -18.08
C TRP A 108 -24.11 -4.21 -19.36
#